data_05c39c4402fac8ec86082780d692f5c0
#
_entry.id   05c39c4402fac8ec86082780d692f5c0
#
_cell.length_a   1.000
_cell.length_b   1.000
_cell.length_c   1.000
_cell.angle_alpha   90.00
_cell.angle_beta   90.00
_cell.angle_gamma   90.00
#
_symmetry.space_group_name_H-M   'P 1'
#
loop_
_entity.id
_entity.type
_entity.pdbx_description
1 polymer ?
#
loop_
_entity_poly.entity_id
_entity_poly.type
_entity_poly.pdbx_seq_one_letter_code
_entity_poly.pdbx_strand_id
1 'polypeptide(L)'
;MEDFYEARIDDVDGEKVGMFGVYDGHGGVRAAEYVKQHLFSNLIKHPKFITDTKAAIAETYNQTDSEFLKADSSQTRDAGSTASTAIIVGDRLLVANVGDSRAVISKGGQAIAVSRDHKPDQSDERQRIEDAGGFVMWAGTWRVGGVLAVSRAFGDKLLKQYVVADPEIKEEVVDSSLEFLILASDGLWDVVTNDEAVAMVKPIQDPQEAADKLLREASKRGSSDNITVVIVRFLDGTTSGDKSGEEKEKESAHDQTS
;
A
#
# COMPACT_ATOMS: atom_id res chain seq x y z
N MET A 1 -2.16 18.49 -4.61
CA MET A 1 -1.58 17.13 -4.52
C MET A 1 -1.32 16.87 -3.04
N GLU A 2 -2.14 16.00 -2.45
CA GLU A 2 -2.03 15.59 -1.04
C GLU A 2 -1.65 14.10 -0.92
N ASP A 3 -1.58 13.38 -2.04
CA ASP A 3 -1.14 11.98 -2.10
C ASP A 3 0.37 11.84 -2.02
N PHE A 4 0.81 10.77 -1.35
CA PHE A 4 2.19 10.32 -1.30
C PHE A 4 2.28 8.81 -1.52
N TYR A 5 3.48 8.35 -1.88
CA TYR A 5 3.79 6.92 -1.94
C TYR A 5 5.20 6.64 -1.44
N GLU A 6 5.44 5.40 -1.09
CA GLU A 6 6.77 4.88 -0.76
C GLU A 6 6.93 3.48 -1.36
N ALA A 7 8.11 3.21 -1.88
CA ALA A 7 8.51 1.89 -2.37
C ALA A 7 9.98 1.69 -1.98
N ARG A 8 10.25 0.68 -1.15
CA ARG A 8 11.61 0.40 -0.67
C ARG A 8 11.82 -1.08 -0.40
N ILE A 9 13.07 -1.50 -0.46
CA ILE A 9 13.52 -2.82 -0.05
C ILE A 9 14.64 -2.62 0.96
N ASP A 10 14.46 -3.17 2.16
CA ASP A 10 15.42 -3.09 3.24
C ASP A 10 15.93 -4.49 3.61
N ASP A 11 17.07 -4.54 4.29
CA ASP A 11 17.55 -5.72 4.99
C ASP A 11 17.26 -5.55 6.48
N VAL A 12 16.46 -6.46 7.04
CA VAL A 12 16.08 -6.44 8.47
C VAL A 12 16.44 -7.79 9.07
N ASP A 13 17.42 -7.82 9.96
CA ASP A 13 17.92 -9.03 10.61
C ASP A 13 18.34 -10.12 9.63
N GLY A 14 18.89 -9.71 8.44
CA GLY A 14 19.32 -10.62 7.38
C GLY A 14 18.22 -11.08 6.43
N GLU A 15 16.98 -10.64 6.64
CA GLU A 15 15.85 -10.89 5.74
C GLU A 15 15.61 -9.68 4.82
N LYS A 16 15.45 -9.94 3.53
CA LYS A 16 15.02 -8.88 2.59
C LYS A 16 13.53 -8.64 2.71
N VAL A 17 13.18 -7.40 3.00
CA VAL A 17 11.80 -6.96 3.20
C VAL A 17 11.44 -5.91 2.16
N GLY A 18 10.41 -6.21 1.36
CA GLY A 18 9.80 -5.22 0.48
C GLY A 18 8.68 -4.47 1.21
N MET A 19 8.67 -3.15 1.10
CA MET A 19 7.65 -2.29 1.71
C MET A 19 7.16 -1.26 0.71
N PHE A 20 5.85 -1.24 0.50
CA PHE A 20 5.18 -0.39 -0.48
C PHE A 20 3.96 0.25 0.16
N GLY A 21 3.72 1.52 -0.11
CA GLY A 21 2.59 2.24 0.48
C GLY A 21 2.06 3.36 -0.40
N VAL A 22 0.75 3.59 -0.30
CA VAL A 22 0.04 4.74 -0.85
C VAL A 22 -0.68 5.43 0.30
N TYR A 23 -0.53 6.74 0.38
CA TYR A 23 -1.04 7.61 1.44
C TYR A 23 -1.81 8.75 0.80
N ASP A 24 -3.13 8.70 0.89
CA ASP A 24 -4.04 9.70 0.35
C ASP A 24 -4.39 10.69 1.48
N GLY A 25 -3.85 11.89 1.37
CA GLY A 25 -3.96 12.93 2.37
C GLY A 25 -5.20 13.81 2.19
N HIS A 26 -5.76 14.27 3.29
CA HIS A 26 -6.84 15.25 3.31
C HIS A 26 -6.63 16.30 4.40
N GLY A 27 -7.22 17.48 4.22
CA GLY A 27 -7.02 18.59 5.14
C GLY A 27 -5.61 19.20 5.11
N GLY A 28 -4.82 18.89 4.08
CA GLY A 28 -3.43 19.26 3.88
C GLY A 28 -2.49 18.07 3.83
N VAL A 29 -1.26 18.30 3.43
CA VAL A 29 -0.25 17.26 3.18
C VAL A 29 0.38 16.65 4.44
N ARG A 30 0.22 17.31 5.60
CA ARG A 30 1.01 17.03 6.81
C ARG A 30 0.89 15.58 7.31
N ALA A 31 -0.32 15.04 7.34
CA ALA A 31 -0.53 13.67 7.82
C ALA A 31 0.06 12.64 6.86
N ALA A 32 -0.22 12.74 5.57
CA ALA A 32 0.29 11.82 4.55
C ALA A 32 1.83 11.87 4.45
N GLU A 33 2.41 13.07 4.50
CA GLU A 33 3.86 13.25 4.50
C GLU A 33 4.51 12.65 5.76
N TYR A 34 3.91 12.88 6.93
CA TYR A 34 4.38 12.31 8.18
C TYR A 34 4.34 10.78 8.17
N VAL A 35 3.21 10.20 7.74
CA VAL A 35 3.04 8.74 7.66
C VAL A 35 4.08 8.14 6.71
N LYS A 36 4.27 8.72 5.52
CA LYS A 36 5.32 8.31 4.58
C LYS A 36 6.71 8.31 5.22
N GLN A 37 7.05 9.35 5.99
CA GLN A 37 8.37 9.48 6.58
C GLN A 37 8.63 8.53 7.75
N HIS A 38 7.58 8.13 8.49
CA HIS A 38 7.74 7.47 9.77
C HIS A 38 7.21 6.03 9.81
N LEU A 39 6.16 5.68 9.05
CA LEU A 39 5.48 4.39 9.22
C LEU A 39 6.42 3.20 9.02
N PHE A 40 7.09 3.10 7.88
CA PHE A 40 8.02 1.99 7.64
C PHE A 40 9.29 2.09 8.46
N SER A 41 9.77 3.30 8.74
CA SER A 41 10.92 3.51 9.63
C SER A 41 10.65 3.08 11.07
N ASN A 42 9.42 3.22 11.56
CA ASN A 42 8.98 2.70 12.85
C ASN A 42 8.80 1.18 12.79
N LEU A 43 8.19 0.67 11.71
CA LEU A 43 7.90 -0.76 11.54
C LEU A 43 9.16 -1.63 11.57
N ILE A 44 10.20 -1.27 10.83
CA ILE A 44 11.45 -2.06 10.78
C ILE A 44 12.20 -2.09 12.11
N LYS A 45 11.95 -1.13 13.00
CA LYS A 45 12.53 -1.08 14.35
C LYS A 45 11.68 -1.81 15.39
N HIS A 46 10.49 -2.27 15.01
CA HIS A 46 9.59 -2.92 15.95
C HIS A 46 10.14 -4.29 16.35
N PRO A 47 10.26 -4.60 17.66
CA PRO A 47 10.92 -5.82 18.13
C PRO A 47 10.24 -7.12 17.67
N LYS A 48 8.94 -7.07 17.34
CA LYS A 48 8.17 -8.22 16.85
C LYS A 48 8.11 -8.29 15.32
N PHE A 49 8.79 -7.40 14.58
CA PHE A 49 8.58 -7.25 13.14
C PHE A 49 8.75 -8.58 12.39
N ILE A 50 9.80 -9.33 12.65
CA ILE A 50 10.05 -10.64 12.01
C ILE A 50 9.26 -11.76 12.67
N THR A 51 9.08 -11.74 14.00
CA THR A 51 8.48 -12.85 14.75
C THR A 51 6.96 -12.83 14.78
N ASP A 52 6.35 -11.64 14.76
CA ASP A 52 4.90 -11.43 14.72
C ASP A 52 4.59 -10.17 13.92
N THR A 53 4.73 -10.29 12.60
CA THR A 53 4.61 -9.16 11.66
C THR A 53 3.25 -8.48 11.74
N LYS A 54 2.15 -9.24 11.92
CA LYS A 54 0.80 -8.65 12.03
C LYS A 54 0.67 -7.75 13.26
N ALA A 55 1.11 -8.24 14.42
CA ALA A 55 1.09 -7.44 15.65
C ALA A 55 2.00 -6.20 15.50
N ALA A 56 3.18 -6.36 14.92
CA ALA A 56 4.09 -5.25 14.67
C ALA A 56 3.47 -4.18 13.78
N ILE A 57 2.78 -4.56 12.71
CA ILE A 57 2.08 -3.63 11.81
C ILE A 57 0.98 -2.88 12.57
N ALA A 58 0.10 -3.58 13.29
CA ALA A 58 -1.01 -2.96 14.03
C ALA A 58 -0.50 -1.98 15.11
N GLU A 59 0.49 -2.41 15.89
CA GLU A 59 1.11 -1.57 16.93
C GLU A 59 1.80 -0.34 16.33
N THR A 60 2.48 -0.49 15.18
CA THR A 60 3.18 0.60 14.49
C THR A 60 2.23 1.62 13.90
N TYR A 61 1.10 1.19 13.32
CA TYR A 61 0.06 2.11 12.81
C TYR A 61 -0.45 3.01 13.92
N ASN A 62 -0.86 2.42 15.05
CA ASN A 62 -1.36 3.17 16.22
C ASN A 62 -0.29 4.07 16.85
N GLN A 63 0.95 3.59 16.91
CA GLN A 63 2.07 4.40 17.40
C GLN A 63 2.32 5.61 16.52
N THR A 64 2.43 5.41 15.20
CA THR A 64 2.70 6.48 14.23
C THR A 64 1.59 7.53 14.23
N ASP A 65 0.32 7.10 14.35
CA ASP A 65 -0.82 8.01 14.52
C ASP A 65 -0.71 8.85 15.79
N SER A 66 -0.42 8.20 16.90
CA SER A 66 -0.24 8.89 18.20
C SER A 66 0.93 9.89 18.19
N GLU A 67 2.01 9.56 17.52
CA GLU A 67 3.17 10.43 17.33
C GLU A 67 2.83 11.65 16.47
N PHE A 68 2.12 11.44 15.35
CA PHE A 68 1.64 12.53 14.50
C PHE A 68 0.72 13.48 15.27
N LEU A 69 -0.29 12.95 15.98
CA LEU A 69 -1.24 13.76 16.75
C LEU A 69 -0.59 14.60 17.85
N LYS A 70 0.53 14.14 18.40
CA LYS A 70 1.33 14.89 19.38
C LYS A 70 2.21 15.96 18.71
N ALA A 71 2.77 15.63 17.53
CA ALA A 71 3.67 16.51 16.81
C ALA A 71 2.93 17.61 16.05
N ASP A 72 1.70 17.35 15.58
CA ASP A 72 0.91 18.33 14.83
C ASP A 72 0.33 19.41 15.76
N SER A 73 1.00 20.56 15.74
CA SER A 73 0.62 21.75 16.50
C SER A 73 -0.33 22.69 15.72
N SER A 74 -0.74 22.29 14.51
CA SER A 74 -1.60 23.13 13.66
C SER A 74 -2.97 23.34 14.30
N GLN A 75 -3.37 24.60 14.41
CA GLN A 75 -4.70 24.99 14.91
C GLN A 75 -5.68 25.34 13.78
N THR A 76 -5.24 25.32 12.52
CA THR A 76 -5.99 25.90 11.42
C THR A 76 -6.70 24.89 10.53
N ARG A 77 -6.21 23.66 10.45
CA ARG A 77 -6.81 22.56 9.69
C ARG A 77 -6.51 21.22 10.36
N ASP A 78 -7.53 20.43 10.49
CA ASP A 78 -7.40 19.02 10.87
C ASP A 78 -6.92 18.23 9.65
N ALA A 79 -5.75 17.61 9.75
CA ALA A 79 -5.16 16.84 8.67
C ALA A 79 -5.26 15.35 8.96
N GLY A 80 -5.57 14.57 7.95
CA GLY A 80 -5.58 13.13 8.00
C GLY A 80 -5.00 12.48 6.76
N SER A 81 -4.85 11.16 6.79
CA SER A 81 -4.40 10.37 5.65
C SER A 81 -4.92 8.95 5.73
N THR A 82 -5.30 8.41 4.57
CA THR A 82 -5.40 6.96 4.40
C THR A 82 -4.01 6.34 4.43
N ALA A 83 -3.92 5.02 4.58
CA ALA A 83 -2.72 4.26 4.27
C ALA A 83 -3.11 2.86 3.77
N SER A 84 -2.70 2.53 2.57
CA SER A 84 -2.74 1.18 2.01
C SER A 84 -1.31 0.72 1.82
N THR A 85 -0.87 -0.27 2.60
CA THR A 85 0.53 -0.72 2.59
C THR A 85 0.63 -2.22 2.34
N ALA A 86 1.71 -2.61 1.68
CA ALA A 86 2.07 -4.00 1.43
C ALA A 86 3.48 -4.26 1.96
N ILE A 87 3.61 -5.27 2.79
CA ILE A 87 4.87 -5.70 3.38
C ILE A 87 5.13 -7.14 2.92
N ILE A 88 6.30 -7.37 2.29
CA ILE A 88 6.72 -8.68 1.80
C ILE A 88 7.89 -9.15 2.65
N VAL A 89 7.70 -10.27 3.36
CA VAL A 89 8.73 -10.92 4.19
C VAL A 89 8.75 -12.40 3.83
N GLY A 90 9.84 -12.87 3.22
CA GLY A 90 9.93 -14.22 2.69
C GLY A 90 8.85 -14.50 1.63
N ASP A 91 8.05 -15.53 1.86
CA ASP A 91 6.90 -15.92 1.01
C ASP A 91 5.55 -15.34 1.47
N ARG A 92 5.57 -14.35 2.35
CA ARG A 92 4.37 -13.72 2.93
C ARG A 92 4.21 -12.30 2.40
N LEU A 93 3.02 -12.02 1.88
CA LEU A 93 2.53 -10.67 1.57
C LEU A 93 1.49 -10.27 2.61
N LEU A 94 1.79 -9.26 3.42
CA LEU A 94 0.85 -8.68 4.37
C LEU A 94 0.38 -7.33 3.83
N VAL A 95 -0.92 -7.18 3.69
CA VAL A 95 -1.56 -5.92 3.27
C VAL A 95 -2.30 -5.33 4.45
N ALA A 96 -1.95 -4.11 4.83
CA ALA A 96 -2.58 -3.37 5.92
C ALA A 96 -3.23 -2.10 5.37
N ASN A 97 -4.49 -1.86 5.74
CA ASN A 97 -5.27 -0.76 5.20
C ASN A 97 -6.02 0.02 6.27
N VAL A 98 -5.96 1.34 6.20
CA VAL A 98 -6.88 2.29 6.83
C VAL A 98 -7.34 3.30 5.77
N GLY A 99 -8.65 3.48 5.65
CA GLY A 99 -9.25 4.38 4.66
C GLY A 99 -9.70 3.65 3.39
N ASP A 100 -9.85 4.39 2.31
CA ASP A 100 -10.46 3.97 1.05
C ASP A 100 -9.50 3.92 -0.14
N SER A 101 -8.21 4.10 0.08
CA SER A 101 -7.19 3.54 -0.81
C SER A 101 -7.30 2.02 -0.81
N ARG A 102 -6.90 1.36 -1.87
CA ARG A 102 -7.15 -0.08 -2.04
C ARG A 102 -5.95 -0.83 -2.61
N ALA A 103 -5.82 -2.08 -2.19
CA ALA A 103 -4.86 -3.06 -2.69
C ALA A 103 -5.58 -4.20 -3.43
N VAL A 104 -5.13 -4.48 -4.64
CA VAL A 104 -5.64 -5.56 -5.50
C VAL A 104 -4.47 -6.40 -6.01
N ILE A 105 -4.57 -7.73 -5.92
CA ILE A 105 -3.60 -8.64 -6.52
C ILE A 105 -4.17 -9.28 -7.80
N SER A 106 -3.27 -9.62 -8.72
CA SER A 106 -3.55 -10.57 -9.78
C SER A 106 -3.02 -11.94 -9.36
N LYS A 107 -3.91 -12.91 -9.21
CA LYS A 107 -3.57 -14.28 -8.83
C LYS A 107 -4.22 -15.26 -9.79
N GLY A 108 -3.41 -16.02 -10.53
CA GLY A 108 -3.92 -16.89 -11.58
C GLY A 108 -4.72 -16.15 -12.66
N GLY A 109 -4.38 -14.89 -12.92
CA GLY A 109 -5.07 -14.03 -13.90
C GLY A 109 -6.37 -13.40 -13.40
N GLN A 110 -6.74 -13.60 -12.13
CA GLN A 110 -7.95 -13.04 -11.52
C GLN A 110 -7.60 -11.85 -10.61
N ALA A 111 -8.45 -10.82 -10.63
CA ALA A 111 -8.36 -9.69 -9.72
C ALA A 111 -8.97 -10.05 -8.35
N ILE A 112 -8.19 -9.92 -7.29
CA ILE A 112 -8.61 -10.18 -5.92
C ILE A 112 -8.29 -8.97 -5.06
N ALA A 113 -9.31 -8.36 -4.45
CA ALA A 113 -9.11 -7.29 -3.47
C ALA A 113 -8.54 -7.88 -2.17
N VAL A 114 -7.33 -7.44 -1.82
CA VAL A 114 -6.64 -7.84 -0.59
C VAL A 114 -6.68 -6.77 0.50
N SER A 115 -7.47 -5.74 0.29
CA SER A 115 -7.92 -4.79 1.30
C SER A 115 -9.41 -4.54 1.16
N ARG A 116 -10.01 -3.92 2.18
CA ARG A 116 -11.38 -3.42 2.16
C ARG A 116 -11.34 -1.92 2.36
N ASP A 117 -12.09 -1.19 1.55
CA ASP A 117 -12.25 0.24 1.73
C ASP A 117 -13.02 0.52 3.02
N HIS A 118 -12.58 1.46 3.83
CA HIS A 118 -13.24 1.83 5.08
C HIS A 118 -14.15 3.04 4.84
N LYS A 119 -15.40 2.78 4.47
CA LYS A 119 -16.42 3.81 4.23
C LYS A 119 -17.38 3.89 5.44
N PRO A 120 -17.86 5.11 5.80
CA PRO A 120 -18.70 5.33 6.97
C PRO A 120 -20.04 4.59 6.96
N ASP A 121 -20.59 4.27 5.79
CA ASP A 121 -21.87 3.59 5.63
C ASP A 121 -21.79 2.06 5.73
N GLN A 122 -20.61 1.48 5.77
CA GLN A 122 -20.46 0.06 6.04
C GLN A 122 -20.99 -0.28 7.43
N SER A 123 -21.77 -1.34 7.54
CA SER A 123 -22.57 -1.62 8.75
C SER A 123 -21.72 -1.76 10.02
N ASP A 124 -20.58 -2.43 9.94
CA ASP A 124 -19.65 -2.62 11.06
C ASP A 124 -18.92 -1.31 11.43
N GLU A 125 -18.48 -0.54 10.45
CA GLU A 125 -17.82 0.76 10.67
C GLU A 125 -18.83 1.78 11.24
N ARG A 126 -20.05 1.82 10.68
CA ARG A 126 -21.11 2.68 11.20
C ARG A 126 -21.46 2.32 12.64
N GLN A 127 -21.64 1.03 12.95
CA GLN A 127 -21.92 0.58 14.31
C GLN A 127 -20.80 0.99 15.28
N ARG A 128 -19.54 0.80 14.90
CA ARG A 128 -18.39 1.21 15.70
C ARG A 128 -18.37 2.71 16.01
N ILE A 129 -18.70 3.54 14.99
CA ILE A 129 -18.78 5.00 15.14
C ILE A 129 -19.93 5.39 16.07
N GLU A 130 -21.12 4.79 15.89
CA GLU A 130 -22.30 5.06 16.71
C GLU A 130 -22.09 4.58 18.17
N ASP A 131 -21.47 3.42 18.39
CA ASP A 131 -21.13 2.92 19.72
C ASP A 131 -20.13 3.83 20.45
N ALA A 132 -19.24 4.50 19.71
CA ALA A 132 -18.33 5.51 20.27
C ALA A 132 -19.02 6.86 20.56
N GLY A 133 -20.33 7.00 20.27
CA GLY A 133 -21.11 8.21 20.46
C GLY A 133 -21.08 9.18 19.28
N GLY A 134 -20.56 8.75 18.12
CA GLY A 134 -20.57 9.50 16.86
C GLY A 134 -21.83 9.24 16.05
N PHE A 135 -21.87 9.81 14.86
CA PHE A 135 -22.95 9.56 13.89
C PHE A 135 -22.41 9.58 12.45
N VAL A 136 -23.16 8.95 11.57
CA VAL A 136 -22.88 8.93 10.13
C VAL A 136 -24.07 9.55 9.41
N MET A 137 -23.82 10.50 8.52
CA MET A 137 -24.85 11.17 7.76
C MET A 137 -24.49 11.34 6.29
N TRP A 138 -25.50 11.48 5.46
CA TRP A 138 -25.33 11.78 4.04
C TRP A 138 -25.16 13.29 3.83
N ALA A 139 -24.04 13.67 3.21
CA ALA A 139 -23.74 15.05 2.82
C ALA A 139 -23.01 15.05 1.46
N GLY A 140 -23.73 14.60 0.39
CA GLY A 140 -23.15 14.36 -0.94
C GLY A 140 -22.45 13.00 -1.06
N THR A 141 -21.94 12.50 0.05
CA THR A 141 -21.50 11.12 0.30
C THR A 141 -21.71 10.81 1.79
N TRP A 142 -21.55 9.56 2.22
CA TRP A 142 -21.63 9.21 3.63
C TRP A 142 -20.42 9.74 4.41
N ARG A 143 -20.67 10.42 5.53
CA ARG A 143 -19.62 11.09 6.30
C ARG A 143 -19.77 10.87 7.80
N VAL A 144 -18.63 10.67 8.47
CA VAL A 144 -18.51 10.70 9.93
C VAL A 144 -18.68 12.15 10.40
N GLY A 145 -19.66 12.39 11.31
CA GLY A 145 -19.93 13.73 11.81
C GLY A 145 -20.33 14.75 10.74
N GLY A 146 -20.73 14.30 9.55
CA GLY A 146 -21.00 15.18 8.41
C GLY A 146 -19.75 15.78 7.74
N VAL A 147 -18.54 15.37 8.14
CA VAL A 147 -17.27 15.96 7.70
C VAL A 147 -16.46 14.99 6.85
N LEU A 148 -16.09 13.82 7.38
CA LEU A 148 -15.10 12.94 6.78
C LEU A 148 -15.71 11.74 6.05
N ALA A 149 -15.33 11.53 4.79
CA ALA A 149 -15.87 10.47 3.92
C ALA A 149 -15.22 9.09 4.12
N VAL A 150 -14.28 8.95 5.07
CA VAL A 150 -13.67 7.68 5.47
C VAL A 150 -13.94 7.39 6.95
N SER A 151 -13.99 6.10 7.31
CA SER A 151 -14.23 5.67 8.70
C SER A 151 -12.95 5.35 9.47
N ARG A 152 -11.82 5.22 8.77
CA ARG A 152 -10.48 5.03 9.36
C ARG A 152 -9.46 5.89 8.62
N ALA A 153 -8.55 6.49 9.39
CA ALA A 153 -7.44 7.31 8.90
C ALA A 153 -6.41 7.57 9.99
N PHE A 154 -5.21 7.96 9.59
CA PHE A 154 -4.24 8.66 10.43
C PHE A 154 -4.67 10.11 10.62
N GLY A 155 -4.32 10.73 11.75
CA GLY A 155 -4.66 12.13 12.00
C GLY A 155 -6.13 12.34 12.37
N ASP A 156 -6.78 13.32 11.76
CA ASP A 156 -8.17 13.67 12.04
C ASP A 156 -8.47 13.85 13.54
N LYS A 157 -7.68 14.69 14.18
CA LYS A 157 -7.66 14.89 15.63
C LYS A 157 -9.04 15.17 16.21
N LEU A 158 -9.85 15.96 15.51
CA LEU A 158 -11.18 16.34 15.96
C LEU A 158 -12.18 15.17 15.91
N LEU A 159 -11.91 14.18 15.04
CA LEU A 159 -12.75 13.00 14.86
C LEU A 159 -12.09 11.71 15.37
N LYS A 160 -10.91 11.80 16.03
CA LYS A 160 -10.11 10.64 16.41
C LYS A 160 -10.85 9.61 17.27
N GLN A 161 -11.83 10.02 18.03
CA GLN A 161 -12.68 9.12 18.82
C GLN A 161 -13.49 8.16 17.91
N TYR A 162 -13.76 8.57 16.68
CA TYR A 162 -14.60 7.85 15.71
C TYR A 162 -13.82 7.32 14.54
N VAL A 163 -12.78 8.04 14.11
CA VAL A 163 -11.93 7.72 12.95
C VAL A 163 -10.59 7.21 13.47
N VAL A 164 -10.44 5.90 13.48
CA VAL A 164 -9.28 5.21 14.08
C VAL A 164 -8.22 4.87 13.03
N ALA A 165 -6.97 4.77 13.47
CA ALA A 165 -5.84 4.30 12.64
C ALA A 165 -5.54 2.80 12.82
N ASP A 166 -6.53 2.03 13.27
CA ASP A 166 -6.41 0.58 13.47
C ASP A 166 -6.56 -0.14 12.12
N PRO A 167 -5.48 -0.79 11.59
CA PRO A 167 -5.53 -1.34 10.24
C PRO A 167 -6.27 -2.67 10.18
N GLU A 168 -7.00 -2.88 9.08
CA GLU A 168 -7.39 -4.22 8.67
C GLU A 168 -6.20 -4.87 7.95
N ILE A 169 -5.79 -6.07 8.38
CA ILE A 169 -4.61 -6.76 7.85
C ILE A 169 -5.04 -8.07 7.20
N LYS A 170 -4.69 -8.23 5.92
CA LYS A 170 -4.81 -9.50 5.17
C LYS A 170 -3.43 -10.05 4.85
N GLU A 171 -3.34 -11.36 4.81
CA GLU A 171 -2.10 -12.07 4.48
C GLU A 171 -2.34 -13.04 3.33
N GLU A 172 -1.45 -12.98 2.35
CA GLU A 172 -1.42 -13.86 1.19
C GLU A 172 -0.06 -14.53 1.07
N VAL A 173 -0.06 -15.73 0.51
CA VAL A 173 1.18 -16.45 0.20
C VAL A 173 1.70 -15.99 -1.16
N VAL A 174 2.97 -15.65 -1.21
CA VAL A 174 3.70 -15.33 -2.45
C VAL A 174 4.14 -16.65 -3.09
N ASP A 175 3.33 -17.13 -4.02
CA ASP A 175 3.60 -18.34 -4.81
C ASP A 175 3.60 -18.01 -6.31
N SER A 176 3.84 -19.00 -7.16
CA SER A 176 3.91 -18.82 -8.62
C SER A 176 2.60 -18.36 -9.27
N SER A 177 1.48 -18.40 -8.55
CA SER A 177 0.20 -17.90 -9.04
C SER A 177 0.02 -16.40 -8.82
N LEU A 178 0.81 -15.79 -7.92
CA LEU A 178 0.77 -14.36 -7.61
C LEU A 178 1.61 -13.59 -8.64
N GLU A 179 0.94 -12.85 -9.51
CA GLU A 179 1.56 -12.18 -10.65
C GLU A 179 2.04 -10.76 -10.30
N PHE A 180 1.16 -9.97 -9.71
CA PHE A 180 1.46 -8.58 -9.30
C PHE A 180 0.45 -8.06 -8.27
N LEU A 181 0.83 -6.94 -7.63
CA LEU A 181 0.02 -6.17 -6.72
C LEU A 181 -0.15 -4.75 -7.27
N ILE A 182 -1.34 -4.20 -7.12
CA ILE A 182 -1.71 -2.80 -7.39
C ILE A 182 -2.10 -2.16 -6.06
N LEU A 183 -1.39 -1.12 -5.64
CA LEU A 183 -1.81 -0.21 -4.57
C LEU A 183 -2.20 1.11 -5.22
N ALA A 184 -3.37 1.66 -4.91
CA ALA A 184 -3.75 2.97 -5.42
C ALA A 184 -4.69 3.73 -4.49
N SER A 185 -4.68 5.07 -4.59
CA SER A 185 -5.67 5.95 -3.98
C SER A 185 -7.02 5.84 -4.70
N ASP A 186 -8.08 6.37 -4.09
CA ASP A 186 -9.45 6.31 -4.61
C ASP A 186 -9.61 7.03 -5.95
N GLY A 187 -8.74 8.00 -6.27
CA GLY A 187 -8.69 8.63 -7.59
C GLY A 187 -8.55 7.66 -8.77
N LEU A 188 -7.99 6.46 -8.55
CA LEU A 188 -8.04 5.35 -9.51
C LEU A 188 -9.35 4.57 -9.38
N TRP A 189 -9.68 4.13 -8.17
CA TRP A 189 -10.72 3.12 -7.95
C TRP A 189 -12.14 3.64 -8.13
N ASP A 190 -12.36 4.95 -8.09
CA ASP A 190 -13.63 5.59 -8.38
C ASP A 190 -14.04 5.50 -9.86
N VAL A 191 -13.08 5.30 -10.77
CA VAL A 191 -13.31 5.29 -12.22
C VAL A 191 -12.83 4.02 -12.94
N VAL A 192 -12.07 3.15 -12.25
CA VAL A 192 -11.54 1.89 -12.79
C VAL A 192 -11.87 0.75 -11.83
N THR A 193 -12.49 -0.31 -12.34
CA THR A 193 -12.77 -1.52 -11.54
C THR A 193 -11.51 -2.36 -11.31
N ASN A 194 -11.55 -3.25 -10.31
CA ASN A 194 -10.43 -4.15 -10.02
C ASN A 194 -10.07 -5.01 -11.25
N ASP A 195 -11.07 -5.58 -11.91
CA ASP A 195 -10.88 -6.44 -13.10
C ASP A 195 -10.30 -5.67 -14.28
N GLU A 196 -10.76 -4.44 -14.52
CA GLU A 196 -10.22 -3.57 -15.58
C GLU A 196 -8.76 -3.20 -15.29
N ALA A 197 -8.44 -2.86 -14.04
CA ALA A 197 -7.07 -2.52 -13.65
C ALA A 197 -6.13 -3.71 -13.87
N VAL A 198 -6.51 -4.90 -13.42
CA VAL A 198 -5.72 -6.13 -13.62
C VAL A 198 -5.56 -6.45 -15.10
N ALA A 199 -6.63 -6.36 -15.90
CA ALA A 199 -6.57 -6.59 -17.34
C ALA A 199 -5.62 -5.62 -18.06
N MET A 200 -5.59 -4.34 -17.64
CA MET A 200 -4.69 -3.33 -18.22
C MET A 200 -3.23 -3.52 -17.85
N VAL A 201 -2.95 -3.97 -16.62
CA VAL A 201 -1.57 -4.17 -16.11
C VAL A 201 -0.97 -5.47 -16.63
N LYS A 202 -1.77 -6.52 -16.77
CA LYS A 202 -1.30 -7.88 -17.11
C LYS A 202 -0.34 -7.97 -18.31
N PRO A 203 -0.60 -7.33 -19.47
CA PRO A 203 0.28 -7.41 -20.64
C PRO A 203 1.57 -6.58 -20.52
N ILE A 204 1.68 -5.68 -19.54
CA ILE A 204 2.79 -4.72 -19.42
C ILE A 204 3.79 -5.28 -18.40
N GLN A 205 5.01 -5.58 -18.83
CA GLN A 205 6.02 -6.18 -17.96
C GLN A 205 6.71 -5.16 -17.04
N ASP A 206 6.92 -3.94 -17.52
CA ASP A 206 7.52 -2.87 -16.73
C ASP A 206 6.49 -2.30 -15.75
N PRO A 207 6.76 -2.33 -14.42
CA PRO A 207 5.80 -1.86 -13.42
C PRO A 207 5.55 -0.35 -13.49
N GLN A 208 6.55 0.45 -13.89
CA GLN A 208 6.36 1.89 -14.05
C GLN A 208 5.44 2.20 -15.24
N GLU A 209 5.64 1.53 -16.37
CA GLU A 209 4.77 1.68 -17.54
C GLU A 209 3.34 1.24 -17.23
N ALA A 210 3.17 0.16 -16.45
CA ALA A 210 1.85 -0.30 -16.00
C ALA A 210 1.15 0.73 -15.08
N ALA A 211 1.87 1.32 -14.14
CA ALA A 211 1.35 2.39 -13.28
C ALA A 211 0.92 3.62 -14.10
N ASP A 212 1.77 4.06 -15.03
CA ASP A 212 1.48 5.16 -15.96
C ASP A 212 0.25 4.90 -16.83
N LYS A 213 0.03 3.64 -17.23
CA LYS A 213 -1.16 3.24 -17.99
C LYS A 213 -2.43 3.44 -17.18
N LEU A 214 -2.44 2.98 -15.93
CA LEU A 214 -3.60 3.14 -15.04
C LEU A 214 -3.88 4.60 -14.72
N LEU A 215 -2.85 5.39 -14.44
CA LEU A 215 -2.96 6.82 -14.17
C LEU A 215 -3.58 7.55 -15.36
N ARG A 216 -3.08 7.30 -16.57
CA ARG A 216 -3.62 7.90 -17.80
C ARG A 216 -5.06 7.50 -18.05
N GLU A 217 -5.42 6.24 -17.81
CA GLU A 217 -6.79 5.77 -17.99
C GLU A 217 -7.75 6.40 -16.99
N ALA A 218 -7.37 6.50 -15.70
CA ALA A 218 -8.19 7.16 -14.68
C ALA A 218 -8.40 8.64 -15.01
N SER A 219 -7.35 9.35 -15.42
CA SER A 219 -7.44 10.74 -15.87
C SER A 219 -8.36 10.90 -17.09
N LYS A 220 -8.24 10.01 -18.09
CA LYS A 220 -9.11 9.98 -19.29
C LYS A 220 -10.57 9.73 -18.95
N ARG A 221 -10.85 8.92 -17.93
CA ARG A 221 -12.22 8.65 -17.44
C ARG A 221 -12.79 9.78 -16.58
N GLY A 222 -12.03 10.85 -16.37
CA GLY A 222 -12.47 12.06 -15.68
C GLY A 222 -12.38 11.95 -14.16
N SER A 223 -11.44 11.17 -13.64
CA SER A 223 -11.13 11.24 -12.19
C SER A 223 -10.81 12.69 -11.80
N SER A 224 -11.46 13.19 -10.78
CA SER A 224 -11.32 14.56 -10.28
C SER A 224 -10.39 14.66 -9.06
N ASP A 225 -9.90 13.54 -8.59
CA ASP A 225 -9.02 13.48 -7.41
C ASP A 225 -7.54 13.28 -7.80
N ASN A 226 -6.66 13.35 -6.81
CA ASN A 226 -5.28 12.90 -6.94
C ASN A 226 -5.26 11.41 -7.26
N ILE A 227 -4.36 10.99 -8.15
CA ILE A 227 -4.24 9.59 -8.56
C ILE A 227 -2.83 9.13 -8.27
N THR A 228 -2.70 8.21 -7.34
CA THR A 228 -1.43 7.57 -7.01
C THR A 228 -1.54 6.07 -7.22
N VAL A 229 -0.59 5.49 -7.96
CA VAL A 229 -0.56 4.06 -8.29
C VAL A 229 0.84 3.51 -8.06
N VAL A 230 0.92 2.41 -7.32
CA VAL A 230 2.15 1.61 -7.14
C VAL A 230 1.90 0.20 -7.64
N ILE A 231 2.77 -0.29 -8.52
CA ILE A 231 2.74 -1.65 -9.07
C ILE A 231 3.94 -2.43 -8.54
N VAL A 232 3.68 -3.60 -7.96
CA VAL A 232 4.72 -4.53 -7.54
C VAL A 232 4.56 -5.82 -8.33
N ARG A 233 5.56 -6.16 -9.16
CA ARG A 233 5.59 -7.44 -9.88
C ARG A 233 6.38 -8.47 -9.10
N PHE A 234 5.78 -9.65 -8.99
CA PHE A 234 6.45 -10.83 -8.45
C PHE A 234 7.12 -11.57 -9.61
N LEU A 235 8.45 -11.71 -9.52
CA LEU A 235 9.23 -12.40 -10.54
C LEU A 235 9.35 -13.87 -10.12
N ASP A 236 9.10 -14.79 -11.06
CA ASP A 236 9.40 -16.20 -10.83
C ASP A 236 10.90 -16.36 -10.51
N GLY A 237 11.21 -17.04 -9.40
CA GLY A 237 12.59 -17.20 -8.90
C GLY A 237 13.54 -17.99 -9.83
N THR A 238 13.21 -18.12 -11.11
CA THR A 238 13.97 -18.89 -12.11
C THR A 238 14.93 -18.06 -12.98
N THR A 239 15.12 -16.76 -12.72
CA THR A 239 16.01 -15.91 -13.55
C THR A 239 17.22 -15.33 -12.82
N SER A 240 17.76 -16.00 -11.80
CA SER A 240 19.13 -15.74 -11.35
C SER A 240 20.00 -17.00 -11.53
N GLY A 241 19.95 -17.57 -12.73
CA GLY A 241 20.95 -18.51 -13.20
C GLY A 241 22.21 -17.73 -13.58
N ASP A 242 23.14 -17.72 -12.68
CA ASP A 242 24.54 -17.33 -12.85
C ASP A 242 25.10 -17.98 -14.12
N LYS A 243 25.25 -17.20 -15.19
CA LYS A 243 26.12 -17.58 -16.31
C LYS A 243 27.54 -17.07 -16.00
N SER A 244 28.18 -17.71 -15.03
CA SER A 244 29.63 -17.69 -14.97
C SER A 244 30.14 -18.47 -16.19
N GLY A 245 30.63 -17.73 -17.19
CA GLY A 245 31.24 -18.30 -18.36
C GLY A 245 32.51 -19.08 -18.00
N GLU A 246 32.49 -20.37 -18.20
CA GLU A 246 33.71 -21.15 -18.39
C GLU A 246 34.24 -20.84 -19.79
N GLU A 247 35.16 -19.89 -19.88
CA GLU A 247 36.10 -19.83 -20.99
C GLU A 247 37.07 -21.02 -20.89
N LYS A 248 36.86 -22.04 -21.71
CA LYS A 248 37.86 -23.09 -21.94
C LYS A 248 38.92 -22.49 -22.84
N GLU A 249 40.09 -22.19 -22.26
CA GLU A 249 41.34 -22.03 -22.99
C GLU A 249 41.62 -23.30 -23.78
N LYS A 250 41.66 -23.20 -25.11
CA LYS A 250 42.23 -24.20 -25.98
C LYS A 250 43.74 -23.90 -26.11
N GLU A 251 44.52 -24.61 -25.36
CA GLU A 251 45.96 -24.70 -25.54
C GLU A 251 46.27 -25.42 -26.88
N SER A 252 46.84 -24.69 -27.83
CA SER A 252 47.32 -25.26 -29.09
C SER A 252 48.75 -25.77 -28.87
N ALA A 253 48.89 -27.06 -28.73
CA ALA A 253 50.19 -27.70 -28.82
C ALA A 253 50.69 -27.69 -30.28
N HIS A 254 51.79 -26.99 -30.51
CA HIS A 254 52.51 -27.00 -31.75
C HIS A 254 53.62 -28.10 -31.61
N ASP A 255 53.46 -29.17 -32.35
CA ASP A 255 54.47 -30.19 -32.46
C ASP A 255 55.34 -29.93 -33.70
N GLN A 256 56.67 -29.77 -33.49
CA GLN A 256 57.69 -29.72 -34.51
C GLN A 256 58.33 -31.09 -34.62
N THR A 257 58.33 -31.65 -35.79
CA THR A 257 59.40 -32.57 -36.19
C THR A 257 59.62 -32.59 -37.71
N SER A 258 60.87 -32.29 -38.05
CA SER A 258 61.68 -32.68 -39.22
C SER A 258 61.36 -32.10 -40.56
#